data_a64eebd65a88f933256b4fac473a2dd5
#
_entry.id   a64eebd65a88f933256b4fac473a2dd5
#
_cell.length_a   1.000
_cell.length_b   1.000
_cell.length_c   1.000
_cell.angle_alpha   90.00
_cell.angle_beta   90.00
_cell.angle_gamma   90.00
#
_symmetry.space_group_name_H-M   'P 1'
#
loop_
_entity.id
_entity.type
_entity.pdbx_description
1 polymer ?
#
loop_
_entity_poly.entity_id
_entity_poly.type
_entity_poly.pdbx_seq_one_letter_code
_entity_poly.pdbx_strand_id
1 'polypeptide(L)'
;AQEPHSTSCALDFMAEGLPQLRELGWKIEIDKSWPIHLYEGDASFQTVIEPSGQDWFSLGLQLDVDGTALDVTPTIMQIIASLPLDELGALPDQFELESYLSNVVLYQSLPNGTLVPIGGAKLAGFVEAFLEIQGITRFHQAEAGRALQLVEALDGCGAEWQGGPELLELGKRLRGLATISDEDVPASLKAELRPYQRVGYGWLKALSDNGFGGILADDMGLGKTVQTLALLANRHIENKFDRPSLLVIPTSLISNWQTEAKRFAPNLKLLTLHGADRHERMERIADSDLVITTYPLINRDHEKLFAYEFDLAILDEAQ
;
A
#
# COMPACT_ATOMS: atom_id res chain seq x y z
N ALA A 1 11.36 -44.03 -14.88
CA ALA A 1 11.86 -43.07 -13.90
C ALA A 1 13.24 -42.63 -14.39
N GLN A 2 13.32 -41.53 -15.12
CA GLN A 2 14.57 -40.90 -15.49
C GLN A 2 15.02 -40.02 -14.30
N GLU A 3 16.29 -40.09 -13.98
CA GLU A 3 16.87 -39.39 -12.85
C GLU A 3 16.79 -37.86 -13.05
N PRO A 4 16.36 -37.09 -12.04
CA PRO A 4 16.14 -35.62 -12.16
C PRO A 4 17.44 -34.84 -12.48
N HIS A 5 18.61 -35.39 -12.19
CA HIS A 5 19.91 -34.73 -12.43
C HIS A 5 20.34 -34.63 -13.90
N SER A 6 19.87 -35.54 -14.78
CA SER A 6 20.29 -35.52 -16.19
C SER A 6 19.55 -34.44 -17.01
N THR A 7 18.34 -34.10 -16.59
CA THR A 7 17.51 -33.09 -17.27
C THR A 7 18.01 -31.67 -16.93
N SER A 8 18.45 -31.43 -15.70
CA SER A 8 19.00 -30.13 -15.26
C SER A 8 20.29 -29.79 -16.05
N CYS A 9 21.26 -30.71 -16.13
CA CYS A 9 22.51 -30.48 -16.89
C CYS A 9 22.27 -30.23 -18.39
N ALA A 10 21.25 -30.86 -18.97
CA ALA A 10 20.91 -30.63 -20.39
C ALA A 10 20.27 -29.24 -20.60
N LEU A 11 19.44 -28.79 -19.67
CA LEU A 11 18.82 -27.47 -19.70
C LEU A 11 19.89 -26.37 -19.52
N ASP A 12 20.76 -26.53 -18.54
CA ASP A 12 21.84 -25.56 -18.25
C ASP A 12 22.79 -25.45 -19.44
N PHE A 13 23.15 -26.59 -20.07
CA PHE A 13 23.93 -26.60 -21.30
C PHE A 13 23.22 -25.90 -22.45
N MET A 14 21.90 -26.12 -22.62
CA MET A 14 21.12 -25.47 -23.68
C MET A 14 21.00 -23.97 -23.44
N ALA A 15 20.82 -23.53 -22.21
CA ALA A 15 20.62 -22.12 -21.88
C ALA A 15 21.92 -21.29 -21.86
N GLU A 16 23.00 -21.86 -21.40
CA GLU A 16 24.28 -21.16 -21.21
C GLU A 16 25.39 -21.63 -22.14
N GLY A 17 25.55 -22.93 -22.30
CA GLY A 17 26.62 -23.50 -23.08
C GLY A 17 26.48 -23.30 -24.59
N LEU A 18 25.27 -23.45 -25.12
CA LEU A 18 25.03 -23.26 -26.57
C LEU A 18 25.25 -21.81 -27.04
N PRO A 19 24.76 -20.76 -26.34
CA PRO A 19 25.08 -19.38 -26.69
C PRO A 19 26.58 -19.11 -26.69
N GLN A 20 27.32 -19.55 -25.67
CA GLN A 20 28.77 -19.38 -25.58
C GLN A 20 29.48 -20.06 -26.75
N LEU A 21 29.08 -21.26 -27.14
CA LEU A 21 29.66 -21.94 -28.30
C LEU A 21 29.37 -21.21 -29.61
N ARG A 22 28.16 -20.65 -29.75
CA ARG A 22 27.80 -19.82 -30.95
C ARG A 22 28.65 -18.55 -30.99
N GLU A 23 28.90 -17.89 -29.88
CA GLU A 23 29.78 -16.72 -29.76
C GLU A 23 31.24 -17.06 -30.17
N LEU A 24 31.67 -18.26 -29.84
CA LEU A 24 33.00 -18.79 -30.28
C LEU A 24 33.03 -19.20 -31.75
N GLY A 25 31.92 -18.98 -32.50
CA GLY A 25 31.86 -19.24 -33.95
C GLY A 25 31.44 -20.66 -34.31
N TRP A 26 30.98 -21.48 -33.37
CA TRP A 26 30.50 -22.82 -33.67
C TRP A 26 29.15 -22.79 -34.37
N LYS A 27 29.02 -23.53 -35.44
CA LYS A 27 27.75 -23.76 -36.11
C LYS A 27 27.09 -24.99 -35.48
N ILE A 28 26.00 -24.75 -34.72
CA ILE A 28 25.30 -25.79 -33.98
C ILE A 28 23.94 -26.03 -34.64
N GLU A 29 23.66 -27.28 -34.97
CA GLU A 29 22.37 -27.74 -35.50
C GLU A 29 21.75 -28.68 -34.48
N ILE A 30 20.54 -28.35 -34.00
CA ILE A 30 19.77 -29.15 -33.04
C ILE A 30 18.76 -29.97 -33.81
N ASP A 31 18.76 -31.30 -33.64
CA ASP A 31 17.81 -32.18 -34.29
C ASP A 31 16.39 -31.89 -33.82
N LYS A 32 15.41 -31.92 -34.70
CA LYS A 32 14.01 -31.67 -34.41
C LYS A 32 13.37 -32.67 -33.42
N SER A 33 13.98 -33.84 -33.26
CA SER A 33 13.56 -34.84 -32.30
C SER A 33 14.11 -34.58 -30.87
N TRP A 34 14.94 -33.56 -30.68
CA TRP A 34 15.46 -33.20 -29.36
C TRP A 34 14.31 -32.79 -28.45
N PRO A 35 14.18 -33.39 -27.26
CA PRO A 35 12.99 -33.22 -26.44
C PRO A 35 12.88 -31.86 -25.71
N ILE A 36 13.98 -31.07 -25.72
CA ILE A 36 14.03 -29.77 -25.05
C ILE A 36 14.05 -28.67 -26.09
N HIS A 37 13.02 -27.86 -26.09
CA HIS A 37 12.93 -26.66 -26.92
C HIS A 37 12.98 -25.44 -26.03
N LEU A 38 13.99 -24.57 -26.19
CA LEU A 38 14.08 -23.29 -25.51
C LEU A 38 13.51 -22.20 -26.39
N TYR A 39 12.83 -21.27 -25.74
CA TYR A 39 12.37 -20.05 -26.37
C TYR A 39 13.56 -19.10 -26.56
N GLU A 40 13.80 -18.64 -27.76
CA GLU A 40 14.93 -17.76 -28.14
C GLU A 40 14.46 -16.29 -28.40
N GLY A 41 13.18 -15.97 -28.20
CA GLY A 41 12.63 -14.63 -28.39
C GLY A 41 12.73 -13.75 -27.14
N ASP A 42 12.24 -12.53 -27.27
CA ASP A 42 12.14 -11.59 -26.16
C ASP A 42 10.88 -11.89 -25.33
N ALA A 43 11.08 -11.99 -24.02
CA ALA A 43 9.99 -12.13 -23.06
C ALA A 43 10.02 -10.93 -22.10
N SER A 44 8.86 -10.32 -21.89
CA SER A 44 8.72 -9.17 -21.00
C SER A 44 7.94 -9.53 -19.74
N PHE A 45 8.32 -8.94 -18.61
CA PHE A 45 7.59 -9.08 -17.37
C PHE A 45 6.48 -8.04 -17.28
N GLN A 46 5.34 -8.48 -16.80
CA GLN A 46 4.18 -7.64 -16.52
C GLN A 46 3.71 -7.91 -15.08
N THR A 47 3.57 -6.85 -14.32
CA THR A 47 3.00 -6.95 -12.97
C THR A 47 1.49 -6.76 -13.06
N VAL A 48 0.74 -7.75 -12.57
CA VAL A 48 -0.71 -7.70 -12.50
C VAL A 48 -1.12 -7.48 -11.04
N ILE A 49 -1.86 -6.42 -10.81
CA ILE A 49 -2.39 -6.11 -9.49
C ILE A 49 -3.90 -6.02 -9.60
N GLU A 50 -4.59 -6.83 -8.82
CA GLU A 50 -6.05 -6.90 -8.81
C GLU A 50 -6.60 -6.55 -7.42
N PRO A 51 -7.70 -5.77 -7.32
CA PRO A 51 -8.40 -5.58 -6.05
C PRO A 51 -8.87 -6.94 -5.50
N SER A 52 -8.54 -7.22 -4.24
CA SER A 52 -8.87 -8.50 -3.57
C SER A 52 -9.76 -8.31 -2.34
N GLY A 53 -10.54 -7.23 -2.32
CA GLY A 53 -11.43 -6.86 -1.22
C GLY A 53 -11.30 -5.36 -0.89
N GLN A 54 -11.93 -4.95 0.20
CA GLN A 54 -11.79 -3.57 0.68
C GLN A 54 -10.39 -3.42 1.29
N ASP A 55 -9.57 -2.53 0.73
CA ASP A 55 -8.19 -2.23 1.14
C ASP A 55 -7.15 -3.37 0.95
N TRP A 56 -7.46 -4.40 0.14
CA TRP A 56 -6.56 -5.51 -0.17
C TRP A 56 -6.35 -5.66 -1.67
N PHE A 57 -5.12 -6.04 -2.05
CA PHE A 57 -4.74 -6.30 -3.44
C PHE A 57 -4.05 -7.65 -3.55
N SER A 58 -4.27 -8.35 -4.66
CA SER A 58 -3.46 -9.49 -5.06
C SER A 58 -2.39 -9.03 -6.05
N LEU A 59 -1.16 -9.44 -5.82
CA LEU A 59 -0.02 -9.18 -6.68
C LEU A 59 0.31 -10.45 -7.45
N GLY A 60 0.33 -10.37 -8.77
CA GLY A 60 0.80 -11.42 -9.66
C GLY A 60 1.93 -10.91 -10.54
N LEU A 61 2.88 -11.77 -10.88
CA LEU A 61 3.87 -11.52 -11.91
C LEU A 61 3.56 -12.42 -13.11
N GLN A 62 3.41 -11.81 -14.27
CA GLN A 62 3.22 -12.51 -15.52
C GLN A 62 4.43 -12.30 -16.44
N LEU A 63 4.73 -13.31 -17.22
CA LEU A 63 5.70 -13.25 -18.29
C LEU A 63 4.93 -13.28 -19.62
N ASP A 64 5.00 -12.21 -20.38
CA ASP A 64 4.46 -12.18 -21.74
C ASP A 64 5.46 -12.77 -22.73
N VAL A 65 5.02 -13.78 -23.45
CA VAL A 65 5.79 -14.47 -24.49
C VAL A 65 4.96 -14.52 -25.75
N ASP A 66 5.25 -13.68 -26.72
CA ASP A 66 4.52 -13.57 -28.01
C ASP A 66 3.00 -13.40 -27.82
N GLY A 67 2.57 -12.60 -26.82
CA GLY A 67 1.16 -12.37 -26.48
C GLY A 67 0.52 -13.48 -25.64
N THR A 68 1.31 -14.44 -25.15
CA THR A 68 0.86 -15.45 -24.18
C THR A 68 1.34 -15.05 -22.81
N ALA A 69 0.40 -14.71 -21.91
CA ALA A 69 0.70 -14.37 -20.53
C ALA A 69 0.82 -15.64 -19.67
N LEU A 70 1.96 -15.80 -19.02
CA LEU A 70 2.26 -16.93 -18.11
C LEU A 70 2.38 -16.40 -16.69
N ASP A 71 1.64 -16.96 -15.75
CA ASP A 71 1.80 -16.66 -14.33
C ASP A 71 3.10 -17.27 -13.80
N VAL A 72 4.04 -16.42 -13.41
CA VAL A 72 5.32 -16.82 -12.81
C VAL A 72 5.36 -16.62 -11.29
N THR A 73 4.27 -16.18 -10.68
CA THR A 73 4.13 -16.01 -9.24
C THR A 73 4.48 -17.29 -8.46
N PRO A 74 4.02 -18.49 -8.87
CA PRO A 74 4.39 -19.75 -8.20
C PRO A 74 5.90 -20.02 -8.23
N THR A 75 6.58 -19.61 -9.30
CA THR A 75 8.02 -19.78 -9.48
C THR A 75 8.80 -18.86 -8.53
N ILE A 76 8.36 -17.61 -8.38
CA ILE A 76 8.93 -16.68 -7.39
C ILE A 76 8.75 -17.24 -5.97
N MET A 77 7.59 -17.79 -5.67
CA MET A 77 7.32 -18.40 -4.36
C MET A 77 8.25 -19.56 -4.06
N GLN A 78 8.64 -20.36 -5.07
CA GLN A 78 9.63 -21.41 -4.90
C GLN A 78 11.03 -20.85 -4.59
N ILE A 79 11.41 -19.75 -5.24
CA ILE A 79 12.66 -19.05 -4.91
C ILE A 79 12.64 -18.60 -3.46
N ILE A 80 11.62 -17.87 -3.04
CA ILE A 80 11.49 -17.35 -1.67
C ILE A 80 11.55 -18.49 -0.66
N ALA A 81 10.88 -19.61 -0.93
CA ALA A 81 10.92 -20.78 -0.07
C ALA A 81 12.31 -21.46 0.01
N SER A 82 13.19 -21.19 -0.95
CA SER A 82 14.56 -21.72 -0.97
C SER A 82 15.58 -20.79 -0.32
N LEU A 83 15.20 -19.55 -0.01
CA LEU A 83 16.08 -18.58 0.65
C LEU A 83 16.33 -18.94 2.12
N PRO A 84 17.51 -18.64 2.66
CA PRO A 84 17.84 -18.89 4.06
C PRO A 84 17.26 -17.81 4.98
N LEU A 85 15.91 -17.77 5.07
CA LEU A 85 15.21 -16.80 5.90
C LEU A 85 15.24 -17.23 7.38
N ASP A 86 15.34 -16.25 8.29
CA ASP A 86 15.22 -16.47 9.72
C ASP A 86 13.75 -16.70 10.14
N GLU A 87 13.47 -16.85 11.46
CA GLU A 87 12.13 -17.03 12.01
C GLU A 87 11.20 -15.82 11.78
N LEU A 88 11.77 -14.65 11.54
CA LEU A 88 11.04 -13.42 11.22
C LEU A 88 10.92 -13.19 9.71
N GLY A 89 11.51 -14.10 8.90
CA GLY A 89 11.49 -14.04 7.46
C GLY A 89 12.50 -13.06 6.86
N ALA A 90 13.52 -12.64 7.60
CA ALA A 90 14.59 -11.78 7.12
C ALA A 90 15.78 -12.59 6.58
N LEU A 91 16.47 -12.01 5.59
CA LEU A 91 17.73 -12.55 5.09
C LEU A 91 18.87 -12.25 6.07
N PRO A 92 19.89 -13.12 6.17
CA PRO A 92 21.09 -12.84 6.95
C PRO A 92 21.80 -11.57 6.47
N ASP A 93 22.38 -10.77 7.38
CA ASP A 93 23.04 -9.48 7.10
C ASP A 93 24.12 -9.51 6.01
N GLN A 94 24.71 -10.66 5.74
CA GLN A 94 25.76 -10.84 4.72
C GLN A 94 25.27 -11.56 3.47
N PHE A 95 23.97 -11.78 3.33
CA PHE A 95 23.42 -12.48 2.18
C PHE A 95 23.16 -11.52 1.02
N GLU A 96 23.89 -11.70 -0.07
CA GLU A 96 23.72 -10.92 -1.30
C GLU A 96 22.72 -11.61 -2.23
N LEU A 97 21.47 -11.17 -2.19
CA LEU A 97 20.36 -11.75 -2.96
C LEU A 97 20.61 -11.70 -4.47
N GLU A 98 21.10 -10.58 -5.00
CA GLU A 98 21.42 -10.45 -6.42
C GLU A 98 22.48 -11.46 -6.85
N SER A 99 23.54 -11.62 -6.07
CA SER A 99 24.61 -12.58 -6.34
C SER A 99 24.09 -14.02 -6.32
N TYR A 100 23.23 -14.35 -5.38
CA TYR A 100 22.57 -15.66 -5.31
C TYR A 100 21.70 -15.91 -6.53
N LEU A 101 20.83 -14.97 -6.87
CA LEU A 101 19.87 -15.10 -7.97
C LEU A 101 20.55 -15.06 -9.35
N SER A 102 21.69 -14.39 -9.48
CA SER A 102 22.46 -14.34 -10.75
C SER A 102 22.91 -15.72 -11.22
N ASN A 103 23.03 -16.69 -10.30
CA ASN A 103 23.40 -18.07 -10.62
C ASN A 103 22.19 -19.00 -10.79
N VAL A 104 20.95 -18.45 -10.75
CA VAL A 104 19.72 -19.23 -10.85
C VAL A 104 19.07 -18.98 -12.20
N VAL A 105 18.81 -20.04 -12.95
CA VAL A 105 17.97 -19.99 -14.17
C VAL A 105 16.74 -20.86 -13.93
N LEU A 106 15.59 -20.26 -14.10
CA LEU A 106 14.29 -20.91 -13.96
C LEU A 106 13.71 -21.15 -15.34
N TYR A 107 12.90 -22.19 -15.46
CA TYR A 107 12.27 -22.53 -16.72
C TYR A 107 10.76 -22.59 -16.57
N GLN A 108 10.06 -21.75 -17.34
CA GLN A 108 8.61 -21.77 -17.41
C GLN A 108 8.16 -22.46 -18.70
N SER A 109 7.21 -23.39 -18.57
CA SER A 109 6.72 -24.15 -19.74
C SER A 109 5.56 -23.42 -20.41
N LEU A 110 5.67 -23.22 -21.72
CA LEU A 110 4.57 -22.81 -22.59
C LEU A 110 3.58 -23.99 -22.81
N PRO A 111 2.34 -23.72 -23.23
CA PRO A 111 1.35 -24.77 -23.53
C PRO A 111 1.79 -25.76 -24.62
N ASN A 112 2.69 -25.34 -25.49
CA ASN A 112 3.27 -26.17 -26.57
C ASN A 112 4.47 -27.01 -26.11
N GLY A 113 4.87 -26.94 -24.83
CA GLY A 113 6.01 -27.64 -24.25
C GLY A 113 7.36 -26.93 -24.44
N THR A 114 7.40 -25.76 -25.08
CA THR A 114 8.62 -24.93 -25.16
C THR A 114 8.93 -24.35 -23.77
N LEU A 115 10.19 -24.35 -23.39
CA LEU A 115 10.65 -23.80 -22.12
C LEU A 115 11.20 -22.39 -22.28
N VAL A 116 10.73 -21.45 -21.49
CA VAL A 116 11.19 -20.07 -21.46
C VAL A 116 12.21 -19.95 -20.32
N PRO A 117 13.48 -19.66 -20.60
CA PRO A 117 14.48 -19.46 -19.56
C PRO A 117 14.29 -18.07 -18.92
N ILE A 118 14.21 -18.04 -17.58
CA ILE A 118 14.10 -16.83 -16.78
C ILE A 118 15.35 -16.73 -15.91
N GLY A 119 16.22 -15.76 -16.22
CA GLY A 119 17.37 -15.48 -15.35
C GLY A 119 16.94 -14.90 -14.01
N GLY A 120 17.38 -15.50 -12.92
CA GLY A 120 16.99 -15.08 -11.57
C GLY A 120 17.39 -13.64 -11.25
N ALA A 121 18.45 -13.11 -11.84
CA ALA A 121 18.83 -11.71 -11.70
C ALA A 121 17.68 -10.74 -12.11
N LYS A 122 16.89 -11.10 -13.12
CA LYS A 122 15.70 -10.31 -13.54
C LYS A 122 14.58 -10.35 -12.52
N LEU A 123 14.59 -11.32 -11.60
CA LEU A 123 13.59 -11.49 -10.57
C LEU A 123 14.01 -10.90 -9.22
N ALA A 124 15.28 -10.43 -9.08
CA ALA A 124 15.82 -9.97 -7.82
C ALA A 124 14.96 -8.88 -7.18
N GLY A 125 14.61 -7.83 -7.93
CA GLY A 125 13.77 -6.75 -7.42
C GLY A 125 12.35 -7.20 -7.03
N PHE A 126 11.78 -8.21 -7.72
CA PHE A 126 10.48 -8.77 -7.30
C PHE A 126 10.61 -9.58 -6.01
N VAL A 127 11.69 -10.35 -5.87
CA VAL A 127 11.95 -11.11 -4.65
C VAL A 127 12.17 -10.15 -3.48
N GLU A 128 12.95 -9.09 -3.67
CA GLU A 128 13.15 -8.05 -2.65
C GLU A 128 11.83 -7.38 -2.25
N ALA A 129 11.02 -6.98 -3.22
CA ALA A 129 9.71 -6.40 -2.97
C ALA A 129 8.80 -7.34 -2.16
N PHE A 130 8.79 -8.63 -2.49
CA PHE A 130 8.06 -9.63 -1.73
C PHE A 130 8.60 -9.82 -0.31
N LEU A 131 9.92 -9.77 -0.12
CA LEU A 131 10.55 -9.89 1.21
C LEU A 131 10.29 -8.66 2.09
N GLU A 132 10.30 -7.45 1.53
CA GLU A 132 9.97 -6.21 2.25
C GLU A 132 8.51 -6.16 2.73
N ILE A 133 7.61 -6.85 2.04
CA ILE A 133 6.19 -6.96 2.41
C ILE A 133 5.99 -8.00 3.53
N GLN A 134 7.04 -8.57 4.09
CA GLN A 134 6.94 -9.60 5.14
C GLN A 134 6.11 -9.15 6.36
N GLY A 135 5.30 -10.08 6.84
CA GLY A 135 4.23 -9.87 7.83
C GLY A 135 2.86 -10.06 7.22
N ILE A 136 2.78 -10.34 5.92
CA ILE A 136 1.53 -10.70 5.24
C ILE A 136 1.33 -12.21 5.37
N THR A 137 0.22 -12.61 5.96
CA THR A 137 -0.19 -14.02 6.11
C THR A 137 -0.45 -14.72 4.77
N ARG A 138 -0.45 -13.98 3.66
CA ARG A 138 -0.59 -14.49 2.29
C ARG A 138 0.30 -13.68 1.37
N PHE A 139 1.28 -14.31 0.75
CA PHE A 139 2.32 -13.71 -0.09
C PHE A 139 1.81 -12.94 -1.33
N HIS A 140 0.58 -13.13 -1.74
CA HIS A 140 -0.03 -12.49 -2.90
C HIS A 140 -1.08 -11.43 -2.54
N GLN A 141 -1.19 -11.05 -1.26
CA GLN A 141 -2.14 -10.02 -0.81
C GLN A 141 -1.41 -9.00 0.08
N ALA A 142 -1.51 -7.74 -0.28
CA ALA A 142 -0.91 -6.62 0.44
C ALA A 142 -1.97 -5.60 0.86
N GLU A 143 -1.81 -5.05 2.04
CA GLU A 143 -2.61 -3.90 2.48
C GLU A 143 -2.26 -2.66 1.66
N ALA A 144 -3.24 -1.80 1.42
CA ALA A 144 -3.06 -0.55 0.66
C ALA A 144 -1.90 0.32 1.18
N GLY A 145 -1.66 0.33 2.50
CA GLY A 145 -0.57 1.08 3.10
C GLY A 145 0.84 0.60 2.73
N ARG A 146 0.98 -0.66 2.26
CA ARG A 146 2.25 -1.22 1.78
C ARG A 146 2.37 -1.18 0.24
N ALA A 147 1.31 -0.76 -0.45
CA ALA A 147 1.30 -0.64 -1.90
C ALA A 147 2.37 0.35 -2.41
N LEU A 148 2.74 1.35 -1.62
CA LEU A 148 3.79 2.32 -2.01
C LEU A 148 5.17 1.65 -2.09
N GLN A 149 5.56 0.90 -1.07
CA GLN A 149 6.84 0.18 -1.05
C GLN A 149 6.92 -0.81 -2.21
N LEU A 150 5.80 -1.48 -2.48
CA LEU A 150 5.66 -2.37 -3.62
C LEU A 150 5.82 -1.63 -4.96
N VAL A 151 5.15 -0.48 -5.12
CA VAL A 151 5.25 0.35 -6.34
C VAL A 151 6.69 0.79 -6.57
N GLU A 152 7.38 1.27 -5.52
CA GLU A 152 8.77 1.74 -5.62
C GLU A 152 9.73 0.58 -5.97
N ALA A 153 9.56 -0.58 -5.36
CA ALA A 153 10.35 -1.75 -5.64
C ALA A 153 10.12 -2.28 -7.07
N LEU A 154 8.88 -2.27 -7.56
CA LEU A 154 8.53 -2.72 -8.90
C LEU A 154 8.93 -1.73 -10.01
N ASP A 155 8.89 -0.42 -9.77
CA ASP A 155 9.42 0.61 -10.69
C ASP A 155 10.93 0.37 -10.95
N GLY A 156 11.66 -0.12 -9.95
CA GLY A 156 13.07 -0.49 -10.09
C GLY A 156 13.33 -1.73 -10.98
N CYS A 157 12.35 -2.59 -11.17
CA CYS A 157 12.49 -3.84 -11.94
C CYS A 157 12.24 -3.70 -13.44
N GLY A 158 11.82 -2.52 -13.95
CA GLY A 158 11.55 -2.28 -15.36
C GLY A 158 10.36 -3.06 -15.94
N ALA A 159 9.46 -3.56 -15.08
CA ALA A 159 8.26 -4.27 -15.49
C ALA A 159 7.16 -3.30 -15.93
N GLU A 160 6.48 -3.60 -17.03
CA GLU A 160 5.29 -2.86 -17.43
C GLU A 160 4.11 -3.17 -16.51
N TRP A 161 3.41 -2.13 -16.07
CA TRP A 161 2.27 -2.24 -15.20
C TRP A 161 1.00 -2.60 -15.96
N GLN A 162 0.37 -3.70 -15.60
CA GLN A 162 -1.01 -3.98 -15.93
C GLN A 162 -1.83 -3.97 -14.62
N GLY A 163 -2.37 -2.82 -14.29
CA GLY A 163 -3.28 -2.65 -13.16
C GLY A 163 -4.35 -1.63 -13.50
N GLY A 164 -5.49 -1.73 -12.85
CA GLY A 164 -6.56 -0.75 -13.03
C GLY A 164 -6.07 0.67 -12.72
N PRO A 165 -6.67 1.71 -13.36
CA PRO A 165 -6.33 3.12 -13.13
C PRO A 165 -6.39 3.51 -11.64
N GLU A 166 -7.16 2.79 -10.85
CA GLU A 166 -7.34 2.99 -9.41
C GLU A 166 -6.04 2.79 -8.60
N LEU A 167 -5.19 1.83 -9.01
CA LEU A 167 -3.92 1.54 -8.33
C LEU A 167 -2.82 2.53 -8.70
N LEU A 168 -2.79 2.95 -9.95
CA LEU A 168 -1.89 4.03 -10.37
C LEU A 168 -2.22 5.32 -9.60
N GLU A 169 -3.51 5.57 -9.39
CA GLU A 169 -4.00 6.72 -8.62
C GLU A 169 -3.67 6.56 -7.13
N LEU A 170 -3.82 5.36 -6.57
CA LEU A 170 -3.40 5.05 -5.20
C LEU A 170 -1.88 5.26 -5.02
N GLY A 171 -1.07 4.77 -5.94
CA GLY A 171 0.38 4.97 -5.92
C GLY A 171 0.78 6.45 -5.97
N LYS A 172 0.11 7.25 -6.81
CA LYS A 172 0.31 8.72 -6.85
C LYS A 172 -0.09 9.39 -5.55
N ARG A 173 -1.21 8.99 -4.96
CA ARG A 173 -1.70 9.51 -3.68
C ARG A 173 -0.73 9.18 -2.54
N LEU A 174 -0.20 7.96 -2.51
CA LEU A 174 0.81 7.53 -1.53
C LEU A 174 2.13 8.28 -1.70
N ARG A 175 2.59 8.54 -2.94
CA ARG A 175 3.76 9.40 -3.22
C ARG A 175 3.55 10.83 -2.73
N GLY A 176 2.33 11.34 -2.81
CA GLY A 176 1.97 12.64 -2.25
C GLY A 176 2.16 12.73 -0.73
N LEU A 177 2.05 11.59 0.00
CA LEU A 177 2.29 11.53 1.44
C LEU A 177 3.79 11.57 1.81
N ALA A 178 4.68 11.18 0.90
CA ALA A 178 6.14 11.21 1.16
C ALA A 178 6.72 12.63 1.20
N THR A 179 6.01 13.60 0.65
CA THR A 179 6.39 15.04 0.68
C THR A 179 5.54 15.78 1.70
N ILE A 180 5.68 15.46 3.01
CA ILE A 180 5.07 16.26 4.08
C ILE A 180 5.84 17.59 4.14
N SER A 181 5.25 18.63 3.57
CA SER A 181 5.78 19.99 3.66
C SER A 181 5.30 20.67 4.96
N ASP A 182 6.05 21.70 5.38
CA ASP A 182 5.59 22.63 6.42
C ASP A 182 4.41 23.42 5.83
N GLU A 183 3.20 22.90 6.00
CA GLU A 183 1.97 23.44 5.45
C GLU A 183 1.60 24.75 6.18
N ASP A 184 1.10 25.71 5.42
CA ASP A 184 0.59 26.95 5.99
C ASP A 184 -0.60 26.66 6.91
N VAL A 185 -0.49 27.12 8.14
CA VAL A 185 -1.55 27.00 9.14
C VAL A 185 -2.77 27.79 8.67
N PRO A 186 -4.00 27.23 8.76
CA PRO A 186 -5.22 27.92 8.35
C PRO A 186 -5.34 29.29 9.00
N ALA A 187 -5.58 30.34 8.23
CA ALA A 187 -5.74 31.69 8.73
C ALA A 187 -6.95 31.85 9.68
N SER A 188 -7.91 30.95 9.55
CA SER A 188 -9.11 30.82 10.41
C SER A 188 -8.79 30.27 11.80
N LEU A 189 -7.64 29.58 11.99
CA LEU A 189 -7.21 29.08 13.29
C LEU A 189 -6.66 30.21 14.15
N LYS A 190 -7.15 30.32 15.39
CA LYS A 190 -6.71 31.33 16.39
C LYS A 190 -5.67 30.75 17.35
N ALA A 191 -4.66 30.05 16.79
CA ALA A 191 -3.55 29.48 17.54
C ALA A 191 -2.26 29.59 16.71
N GLU A 192 -1.16 29.76 17.39
CA GLU A 192 0.19 29.61 16.80
C GLU A 192 0.65 28.19 17.08
N LEU A 193 0.79 27.38 16.02
CA LEU A 193 1.28 26.01 16.14
C LEU A 193 2.80 26.00 16.32
N ARG A 194 3.26 25.17 17.25
CA ARG A 194 4.69 24.88 17.40
C ARG A 194 5.21 24.10 16.18
N PRO A 195 6.54 24.12 15.90
CA PRO A 195 7.08 23.44 14.71
C PRO A 195 6.62 21.99 14.57
N TYR A 196 6.67 21.18 15.61
CA TYR A 196 6.21 19.78 15.56
C TYR A 196 4.70 19.66 15.34
N GLN A 197 3.89 20.62 15.84
CA GLN A 197 2.44 20.65 15.61
C GLN A 197 2.10 21.02 14.16
N ARG A 198 2.91 21.84 13.50
CA ARG A 198 2.77 22.13 12.07
C ARG A 198 3.03 20.89 11.24
N VAL A 199 4.11 20.15 11.58
CA VAL A 199 4.41 18.86 10.92
C VAL A 199 3.25 17.89 11.11
N GLY A 200 2.71 17.73 12.32
CA GLY A 200 1.58 16.87 12.59
C GLY A 200 0.29 17.31 11.88
N TYR A 201 0.03 18.61 11.80
CA TYR A 201 -1.08 19.15 11.00
C TYR A 201 -0.89 18.87 9.50
N GLY A 202 0.31 19.13 8.95
CA GLY A 202 0.63 18.84 7.55
C GLY A 202 0.45 17.37 7.22
N TRP A 203 0.86 16.48 8.11
CA TRP A 203 0.65 15.05 7.99
C TRP A 203 -0.85 14.67 7.99
N LEU A 204 -1.63 15.18 8.96
CA LEU A 204 -3.09 14.95 8.99
C LEU A 204 -3.78 15.46 7.73
N LYS A 205 -3.36 16.65 7.26
CA LYS A 205 -3.90 17.24 6.02
C LYS A 205 -3.57 16.37 4.81
N ALA A 206 -2.31 15.95 4.66
CA ALA A 206 -1.89 15.10 3.56
C ALA A 206 -2.65 13.77 3.54
N LEU A 207 -2.83 13.10 4.68
CA LEU A 207 -3.66 11.91 4.80
C LEU A 207 -5.09 12.18 4.34
N SER A 208 -5.71 13.21 4.89
CA SER A 208 -7.10 13.59 4.62
C SER A 208 -7.34 13.93 3.15
N ASP A 209 -6.46 14.72 2.53
CA ASP A 209 -6.55 15.13 1.12
C ASP A 209 -6.40 13.93 0.16
N ASN A 210 -5.69 12.90 0.60
CA ASN A 210 -5.51 11.67 -0.16
C ASN A 210 -6.52 10.57 0.23
N GLY A 211 -7.46 10.83 1.15
CA GLY A 211 -8.50 9.89 1.56
C GLY A 211 -7.99 8.73 2.42
N PHE A 212 -6.87 8.94 3.13
CA PHE A 212 -6.34 8.00 4.11
C PHE A 212 -6.74 8.38 5.53
N GLY A 213 -6.84 7.37 6.39
CA GLY A 213 -6.89 7.55 7.83
C GLY A 213 -5.50 7.53 8.46
N GLY A 214 -5.41 7.95 9.74
CA GLY A 214 -4.15 7.91 10.47
C GLY A 214 -4.35 7.94 11.98
N ILE A 215 -3.31 7.62 12.72
CA ILE A 215 -3.28 7.64 14.20
C ILE A 215 -2.27 8.69 14.65
N LEU A 216 -2.74 9.77 15.27
CA LEU A 216 -1.89 10.78 15.89
C LEU A 216 -1.52 10.33 17.32
N ALA A 217 -0.37 9.65 17.46
CA ALA A 217 0.06 8.98 18.68
C ALA A 217 1.04 9.83 19.55
N ASP A 218 0.98 11.16 19.43
CA ASP A 218 1.77 12.06 20.28
C ASP A 218 1.47 11.84 21.77
N ASP A 219 2.43 12.11 22.64
CA ASP A 219 2.25 12.07 24.09
C ASP A 219 1.13 13.01 24.56
N MET A 220 0.62 12.74 25.77
CA MET A 220 -0.41 13.59 26.38
C MET A 220 0.13 15.03 26.58
N GLY A 221 -0.71 16.02 26.28
CA GLY A 221 -0.35 17.44 26.44
C GLY A 221 0.41 18.06 25.28
N LEU A 222 0.78 17.32 24.24
CA LEU A 222 1.47 17.87 23.05
C LEU A 222 0.53 18.57 22.07
N GLY A 223 -0.76 18.71 22.40
CA GLY A 223 -1.70 19.50 21.63
C GLY A 223 -2.28 18.78 20.41
N LYS A 224 -2.60 17.49 20.55
CA LYS A 224 -3.34 16.72 19.52
C LYS A 224 -4.64 17.44 19.14
N THR A 225 -5.38 17.97 20.10
CA THR A 225 -6.64 18.71 19.88
C THR A 225 -6.45 19.92 18.95
N VAL A 226 -5.42 20.74 19.17
CA VAL A 226 -5.20 21.94 18.34
C VAL A 226 -4.76 21.56 16.92
N GLN A 227 -4.00 20.49 16.73
CA GLN A 227 -3.64 19.97 15.41
C GLN A 227 -4.90 19.48 14.66
N THR A 228 -5.77 18.74 15.35
CA THR A 228 -7.06 18.29 14.79
C THR A 228 -7.99 19.48 14.48
N LEU A 229 -8.04 20.49 15.35
CA LEU A 229 -8.82 21.71 15.09
C LEU A 229 -8.26 22.51 13.89
N ALA A 230 -6.93 22.47 13.66
CA ALA A 230 -6.33 23.06 12.47
C ALA A 230 -6.81 22.34 11.19
N LEU A 231 -6.83 21.01 11.18
CA LEU A 231 -7.38 20.24 10.07
C LEU A 231 -8.86 20.57 9.82
N LEU A 232 -9.68 20.58 10.86
CA LEU A 232 -11.11 20.90 10.75
C LEU A 232 -11.35 22.35 10.27
N ALA A 233 -10.53 23.31 10.73
CA ALA A 233 -10.60 24.69 10.26
C ALA A 233 -10.24 24.78 8.78
N ASN A 234 -9.20 24.10 8.32
CA ASN A 234 -8.86 24.03 6.90
C ASN A 234 -10.01 23.46 6.08
N ARG A 235 -10.58 22.33 6.50
CA ARG A 235 -11.62 21.65 5.72
C ARG A 235 -12.94 22.43 5.70
N HIS A 236 -13.46 22.84 6.84
CA HIS A 236 -14.83 23.37 6.93
C HIS A 236 -14.91 24.88 6.81
N ILE A 237 -13.88 25.60 7.21
CA ILE A 237 -13.92 27.09 7.13
C ILE A 237 -13.29 27.56 5.81
N GLU A 238 -12.11 27.05 5.43
CA GLU A 238 -11.38 27.53 4.25
C GLU A 238 -11.83 26.80 2.97
N ASN A 239 -11.95 25.46 3.01
CA ASN A 239 -12.36 24.68 1.84
C ASN A 239 -13.86 24.42 1.75
N LYS A 240 -14.64 24.73 2.79
CA LYS A 240 -16.12 24.68 2.84
C LYS A 240 -16.69 23.32 2.42
N PHE A 241 -16.19 22.24 3.02
CA PHE A 241 -16.78 20.93 2.82
C PHE A 241 -18.23 20.91 3.31
N ASP A 242 -19.13 20.34 2.50
CA ASP A 242 -20.57 20.34 2.75
C ASP A 242 -21.01 19.31 3.79
N ARG A 243 -20.15 18.31 4.09
CA ARG A 243 -20.45 17.24 5.06
C ARG A 243 -19.78 17.54 6.38
N PRO A 244 -20.47 17.38 7.53
CA PRO A 244 -19.87 17.56 8.84
C PRO A 244 -18.83 16.48 9.14
N SER A 245 -17.90 16.76 10.06
CA SER A 245 -17.04 15.75 10.66
C SER A 245 -17.67 15.22 11.94
N LEU A 246 -17.47 13.93 12.25
CA LEU A 246 -17.93 13.27 13.47
C LEU A 246 -16.76 13.10 14.44
N LEU A 247 -16.89 13.60 15.67
CA LEU A 247 -15.93 13.42 16.73
C LEU A 247 -16.53 12.55 17.86
N VAL A 248 -15.89 11.42 18.13
CA VAL A 248 -16.27 10.49 19.20
C VAL A 248 -15.26 10.55 20.31
N ILE A 249 -15.71 10.88 21.51
CA ILE A 249 -14.85 11.14 22.68
C ILE A 249 -15.41 10.51 23.96
N PRO A 250 -14.58 10.31 25.00
CA PRO A 250 -15.08 10.09 26.36
C PRO A 250 -15.95 11.25 26.84
N THR A 251 -17.00 10.93 27.60
CA THR A 251 -17.94 11.95 28.10
C THR A 251 -17.27 13.08 28.88
N SER A 252 -16.19 12.77 29.61
CA SER A 252 -15.42 13.74 30.40
C SER A 252 -14.72 14.80 29.55
N LEU A 253 -14.48 14.55 28.28
CA LEU A 253 -13.76 15.46 27.38
C LEU A 253 -14.65 16.42 26.59
N ILE A 254 -15.98 16.28 26.67
CA ILE A 254 -16.92 17.13 25.91
C ILE A 254 -16.66 18.62 26.19
N SER A 255 -16.60 19.01 27.47
CA SER A 255 -16.39 20.40 27.85
C SER A 255 -15.04 20.95 27.43
N ASN A 256 -14.00 20.11 27.46
CA ASN A 256 -12.66 20.48 27.01
C ASN A 256 -12.63 20.78 25.52
N TRP A 257 -13.15 19.85 24.71
CA TRP A 257 -13.23 20.02 23.26
C TRP A 257 -14.07 21.26 22.85
N GLN A 258 -15.21 21.50 23.53
CA GLN A 258 -16.01 22.69 23.28
C GLN A 258 -15.26 23.97 23.61
N THR A 259 -14.48 23.98 24.70
CA THR A 259 -13.71 25.14 25.14
C THR A 259 -12.55 25.42 24.18
N GLU A 260 -11.81 24.37 23.79
CA GLU A 260 -10.68 24.50 22.87
C GLU A 260 -11.15 24.89 21.46
N ALA A 261 -12.24 24.29 20.96
CA ALA A 261 -12.80 24.67 19.67
C ALA A 261 -13.25 26.12 19.64
N LYS A 262 -13.97 26.61 20.66
CA LYS A 262 -14.34 28.02 20.78
C LYS A 262 -13.14 28.95 20.85
N ARG A 263 -12.06 28.52 21.48
CA ARG A 263 -10.82 29.30 21.63
C ARG A 263 -10.02 29.35 20.31
N PHE A 264 -9.80 28.21 19.69
CA PHE A 264 -8.84 28.08 18.58
C PHE A 264 -9.51 28.09 17.20
N ALA A 265 -10.75 27.61 17.07
CA ALA A 265 -11.50 27.59 15.82
C ALA A 265 -12.94 28.12 16.02
N PRO A 266 -13.11 29.40 16.43
CA PRO A 266 -14.40 29.95 16.85
C PRO A 266 -15.45 29.98 15.72
N ASN A 267 -15.04 29.88 14.48
CA ASN A 267 -15.93 29.89 13.31
C ASN A 267 -16.49 28.49 12.98
N LEU A 268 -16.01 27.41 13.62
CA LEU A 268 -16.58 26.07 13.46
C LEU A 268 -17.95 25.99 14.12
N LYS A 269 -18.94 25.51 13.37
CA LYS A 269 -20.30 25.25 13.86
C LYS A 269 -20.33 23.91 14.59
N LEU A 270 -20.31 23.96 15.90
CA LEU A 270 -20.30 22.77 16.76
C LEU A 270 -21.71 22.31 17.10
N LEU A 271 -21.97 21.02 16.97
CA LEU A 271 -23.15 20.34 17.46
C LEU A 271 -22.74 19.25 18.46
N THR A 272 -23.26 19.30 19.69
CA THR A 272 -23.01 18.25 20.66
C THR A 272 -24.25 17.37 20.82
N LEU A 273 -24.12 16.09 20.50
CA LEU A 273 -25.16 15.07 20.67
C LEU A 273 -24.94 14.35 21.99
N HIS A 274 -25.37 14.97 23.09
CA HIS A 274 -25.29 14.43 24.44
C HIS A 274 -26.51 14.89 25.27
N GLY A 275 -26.95 14.04 26.20
CA GLY A 275 -28.13 14.33 27.02
C GLY A 275 -29.42 13.74 26.46
N ALA A 276 -30.56 14.05 27.13
CA ALA A 276 -31.88 13.47 26.79
C ALA A 276 -32.43 14.01 25.48
N ASP A 277 -32.18 15.26 25.19
CA ASP A 277 -32.67 16.02 24.01
C ASP A 277 -31.79 15.86 22.75
N ARG A 278 -30.80 14.97 22.77
CA ARG A 278 -29.86 14.76 21.65
C ARG A 278 -30.54 14.33 20.35
N HIS A 279 -31.65 13.59 20.43
CA HIS A 279 -32.36 13.12 19.27
C HIS A 279 -33.04 14.28 18.50
N GLU A 280 -33.56 15.28 19.18
CA GLU A 280 -34.14 16.48 18.57
C GLU A 280 -33.04 17.31 17.87
N ARG A 281 -31.82 17.25 18.39
CA ARG A 281 -30.69 17.97 17.81
C ARG A 281 -30.10 17.29 16.58
N MET A 282 -30.39 16.01 16.32
CA MET A 282 -29.87 15.30 15.14
C MET A 282 -30.25 15.95 13.82
N GLU A 283 -31.42 16.60 13.75
CA GLU A 283 -31.86 17.35 12.55
C GLU A 283 -30.88 18.48 12.15
N ARG A 284 -30.05 18.94 13.08
CA ARG A 284 -29.06 19.98 12.86
C ARG A 284 -27.67 19.46 12.43
N ILE A 285 -27.53 18.15 12.25
CA ILE A 285 -26.24 17.54 11.82
C ILE A 285 -25.78 18.16 10.49
N ALA A 286 -26.67 18.25 9.50
CA ALA A 286 -26.34 18.79 8.19
C ALA A 286 -25.93 20.27 8.19
N ASP A 287 -26.36 21.05 9.19
CA ASP A 287 -26.04 22.48 9.33
C ASP A 287 -24.76 22.73 10.18
N SER A 288 -24.08 21.67 10.61
CA SER A 288 -22.95 21.71 11.51
C SER A 288 -21.66 21.38 10.76
N ASP A 289 -20.53 21.87 11.25
CA ASP A 289 -19.20 21.52 10.73
C ASP A 289 -18.59 20.37 11.54
N LEU A 290 -18.83 20.32 12.86
CA LEU A 290 -18.33 19.29 13.75
C LEU A 290 -19.42 18.78 14.69
N VAL A 291 -19.72 17.50 14.60
CA VAL A 291 -20.67 16.79 15.47
C VAL A 291 -19.89 16.03 16.55
N ILE A 292 -20.10 16.35 17.82
CA ILE A 292 -19.46 15.71 18.96
C ILE A 292 -20.43 14.73 19.61
N THR A 293 -20.02 13.48 19.75
CA THR A 293 -20.73 12.42 20.48
C THR A 293 -19.79 11.63 21.36
N THR A 294 -20.30 10.61 22.05
CA THR A 294 -19.48 9.78 22.96
C THR A 294 -19.56 8.30 22.58
N TYR A 295 -18.55 7.51 22.97
CA TYR A 295 -18.49 6.08 22.68
C TYR A 295 -19.76 5.31 23.11
N PRO A 296 -20.35 5.53 24.33
CA PRO A 296 -21.60 4.86 24.68
C PRO A 296 -22.80 5.26 23.83
N LEU A 297 -22.83 6.51 23.32
CA LEU A 297 -23.94 7.01 22.53
C LEU A 297 -23.88 6.58 21.08
N ILE A 298 -22.66 6.42 20.51
CA ILE A 298 -22.54 5.94 19.15
C ILE A 298 -23.14 4.54 19.00
N ASN A 299 -22.97 3.67 19.97
CA ASN A 299 -23.57 2.34 19.98
C ASN A 299 -25.10 2.36 20.09
N ARG A 300 -25.67 3.38 20.79
CA ARG A 300 -27.12 3.51 20.99
C ARG A 300 -27.82 4.17 19.80
N ASP A 301 -27.13 5.10 19.15
CA ASP A 301 -27.72 5.98 18.16
C ASP A 301 -27.21 5.64 16.71
N HIS A 302 -26.47 4.52 16.56
CA HIS A 302 -25.82 4.15 15.30
C HIS A 302 -26.78 4.14 14.09
N GLU A 303 -27.97 3.55 14.22
CA GLU A 303 -28.95 3.48 13.12
C GLU A 303 -29.33 4.88 12.62
N LYS A 304 -29.44 5.86 13.52
CA LYS A 304 -29.77 7.23 13.16
C LYS A 304 -28.58 7.98 12.59
N LEU A 305 -27.37 7.72 13.12
CA LEU A 305 -26.14 8.35 12.65
C LEU A 305 -25.73 7.84 11.27
N PHE A 306 -25.99 6.57 10.95
CA PHE A 306 -25.76 6.02 9.60
C PHE A 306 -26.64 6.62 8.51
N ALA A 307 -27.71 7.34 8.86
CA ALA A 307 -28.50 8.09 7.90
C ALA A 307 -27.81 9.38 7.40
N TYR A 308 -26.69 9.76 8.01
CA TYR A 308 -25.88 10.92 7.65
C TYR A 308 -24.53 10.52 7.10
N GLU A 309 -24.05 11.29 6.14
CA GLU A 309 -22.69 11.17 5.61
C GLU A 309 -21.77 12.15 6.32
N PHE A 310 -20.61 11.64 6.75
CA PHE A 310 -19.60 12.45 7.43
C PHE A 310 -18.34 12.56 6.55
N ASP A 311 -17.70 13.74 6.61
CA ASP A 311 -16.44 13.99 5.93
C ASP A 311 -15.27 13.24 6.61
N LEU A 312 -15.16 13.36 7.92
CA LEU A 312 -14.16 12.67 8.75
C LEU A 312 -14.85 12.01 9.96
N ALA A 313 -14.36 10.85 10.34
CA ALA A 313 -14.63 10.23 11.64
C ALA A 313 -13.35 10.32 12.50
N ILE A 314 -13.45 11.03 13.62
CA ILE A 314 -12.33 11.30 14.54
C ILE A 314 -12.63 10.61 15.87
N LEU A 315 -11.71 9.77 16.32
CA LEU A 315 -11.82 9.05 17.59
C LEU A 315 -10.73 9.57 18.53
N ASP A 316 -11.12 10.16 19.65
CA ASP A 316 -10.17 10.62 20.69
C ASP A 316 -10.16 9.64 21.86
N GLU A 317 -8.96 9.36 22.39
CA GLU A 317 -8.76 8.33 23.45
C GLU A 317 -9.37 6.97 23.06
N ALA A 318 -9.03 6.49 21.86
CA ALA A 318 -9.58 5.28 21.24
C ALA A 318 -8.94 3.96 21.75
N GLN A 319 -8.27 3.97 22.87
CA GLN A 319 -7.59 2.85 23.50
C GLN A 319 -8.51 2.02 24.41
#